data_6a070af11925d70c3efb187e6b306e07
#
_entry.id   6a070af11925d70c3efb187e6b306e07
#
_cell.length_a   1.000
_cell.length_b   1.000
_cell.length_c   1.000
_cell.angle_alpha   90.00
_cell.angle_beta   90.00
_cell.angle_gamma   90.00
#
_symmetry.space_group_name_H-M   'P 1'
#
loop_
_entity.id
_entity.type
_entity.pdbx_description
1 polymer ?
#
loop_
_entity_poly.entity_id
_entity_poly.type
_entity_poly.pdbx_seq_one_letter_code
_entity_poly.pdbx_strand_id
1 'polypeptide(L)'
;MKIGLLAIDSTYPNLALMKISSYHKQRGDIVEWYNPLDHYDKVYAAKVFTFTPDYGFYINADEVEFGGTGIDIHKTLPESIDRCTPDYSLYPSIDSRTAYGFLTRGCPNRCKWCVVPQKEGNIRPYMDVDDIVVDGRDRLVLMDNNVLASDYGLSQIEKIADKGYHVDFNQALDARLVTDDIAKLLSKVKWINRIRFGCDTHGQIAECERAINLIRSYGYKGEFFLYCILLELKESYQRINYWKKYKKILPHAQPYRSLTDRTQIVPQWQIDMARWTDRKEIYRTCDFYDFEPRKGFKCKEYFL
;
A
#
# COMPACT_ATOMS: atom_id res chain seq x y z
N MET A 1 9.68 -19.82 24.91
CA MET A 1 9.11 -20.59 23.78
C MET A 1 9.96 -20.36 22.55
N LYS A 2 9.97 -21.31 21.61
CA LYS A 2 10.54 -21.13 20.26
C LYS A 2 9.40 -20.78 19.29
N ILE A 3 9.45 -19.57 18.73
CA ILE A 3 8.41 -18.98 17.89
C ILE A 3 8.91 -18.88 16.44
N GLY A 4 8.17 -19.49 15.52
CA GLY A 4 8.42 -19.40 14.09
C GLY A 4 7.55 -18.32 13.42
N LEU A 5 8.12 -17.54 12.51
CA LEU A 5 7.40 -16.57 11.70
C LEU A 5 7.42 -17.01 10.23
N LEU A 6 6.25 -17.09 9.60
CA LEU A 6 6.11 -17.51 8.21
C LEU A 6 5.36 -16.46 7.39
N ALA A 7 6.04 -15.84 6.43
CA ALA A 7 5.41 -15.00 5.42
C ALA A 7 5.11 -15.85 4.17
N ILE A 8 3.83 -16.12 3.91
CA ILE A 8 3.41 -17.09 2.87
C ILE A 8 3.60 -16.52 1.46
N ASP A 9 3.25 -15.25 1.27
CA ASP A 9 3.09 -14.68 -0.08
C ASP A 9 3.66 -13.27 -0.27
N SER A 10 4.44 -12.78 0.68
CA SER A 10 5.03 -11.44 0.59
C SER A 10 6.45 -11.42 1.16
N THR A 11 7.35 -10.82 0.40
CA THR A 11 8.72 -10.49 0.86
C THR A 11 8.82 -9.07 1.41
N TYR A 12 7.75 -8.27 1.29
CA TYR A 12 7.69 -6.94 1.91
C TYR A 12 7.60 -7.04 3.43
N PRO A 13 8.11 -6.02 4.15
CA PRO A 13 8.01 -5.97 5.60
C PRO A 13 6.57 -6.15 6.07
N ASN A 14 6.32 -7.20 6.83
CA ASN A 14 5.01 -7.49 7.39
C ASN A 14 4.93 -6.94 8.81
N LEU A 15 4.25 -5.81 8.95
CA LEU A 15 4.16 -5.09 10.22
C LEU A 15 3.54 -5.95 11.34
N ALA A 16 2.61 -6.85 11.02
CA ALA A 16 2.03 -7.76 12.00
C ALA A 16 3.06 -8.76 12.53
N LEU A 17 3.85 -9.39 11.65
CA LEU A 17 4.91 -10.31 12.07
C LEU A 17 6.02 -9.59 12.85
N MET A 18 6.35 -8.34 12.48
CA MET A 18 7.32 -7.52 13.22
C MET A 18 6.85 -7.22 14.65
N LYS A 19 5.56 -6.91 14.84
CA LYS A 19 4.96 -6.67 16.16
C LYS A 19 4.88 -7.96 16.99
N ILE A 20 4.51 -9.09 16.39
CA ILE A 20 4.51 -10.41 17.02
C ILE A 20 5.93 -10.74 17.50
N SER A 21 6.95 -10.50 16.67
CA SER A 21 8.35 -10.71 17.05
C SER A 21 8.73 -9.92 18.29
N SER A 22 8.46 -8.61 18.28
CA SER A 22 8.74 -7.74 19.42
C SER A 22 8.04 -8.24 20.69
N TYR A 23 6.76 -8.58 20.58
CA TYR A 23 5.99 -9.06 21.71
C TYR A 23 6.62 -10.31 22.37
N HIS A 24 6.98 -11.28 21.55
CA HIS A 24 7.58 -12.52 22.04
C HIS A 24 9.01 -12.32 22.56
N LYS A 25 9.84 -11.54 21.87
CA LYS A 25 11.20 -11.22 22.34
C LYS A 25 11.21 -10.49 23.68
N GLN A 26 10.27 -9.57 23.91
CA GLN A 26 10.11 -8.88 25.20
C GLN A 26 9.75 -9.84 26.35
N ARG A 27 9.19 -11.00 26.06
CA ARG A 27 8.84 -12.06 27.01
C ARG A 27 9.96 -13.09 27.20
N GLY A 28 11.09 -12.92 26.51
CA GLY A 28 12.22 -13.85 26.55
C GLY A 28 12.10 -15.06 25.65
N ASP A 29 11.14 -15.06 24.70
CA ASP A 29 10.99 -16.12 23.72
C ASP A 29 12.07 -15.99 22.61
N ILE A 30 12.45 -17.13 22.03
CA ILE A 30 13.32 -17.19 20.85
C ILE A 30 12.44 -17.04 19.63
N VAL A 31 12.67 -16.00 18.80
CA VAL A 31 11.87 -15.72 17.60
C VAL A 31 12.76 -15.71 16.37
N GLU A 32 12.36 -16.48 15.36
CA GLU A 32 13.08 -16.57 14.10
C GLU A 32 12.14 -16.82 12.90
N TRP A 33 12.65 -16.69 11.69
CA TRP A 33 11.92 -17.13 10.51
C TRP A 33 11.74 -18.65 10.54
N TYR A 34 10.53 -19.11 10.21
CA TYR A 34 10.20 -20.52 10.20
C TYR A 34 11.14 -21.33 9.27
N ASN A 35 11.76 -22.35 9.83
CA ASN A 35 12.56 -23.32 9.12
C ASN A 35 11.85 -24.70 9.23
N PRO A 36 11.47 -25.35 8.11
CA PRO A 36 10.73 -26.62 8.14
C PRO A 36 11.50 -27.80 8.76
N LEU A 37 12.82 -27.67 8.95
CA LEU A 37 13.66 -28.69 9.58
C LEU A 37 13.63 -28.60 11.13
N ASP A 38 13.14 -27.48 11.67
CA ASP A 38 13.09 -27.25 13.12
C ASP A 38 11.68 -27.44 13.66
N HIS A 39 11.60 -27.77 14.94
CA HIS A 39 10.33 -27.81 15.67
C HIS A 39 10.12 -26.51 16.43
N TYR A 40 8.87 -26.02 16.48
CA TYR A 40 8.48 -24.78 17.15
C TYR A 40 7.35 -25.03 18.15
N ASP A 41 7.36 -24.31 19.26
CA ASP A 41 6.22 -24.30 20.18
C ASP A 41 5.00 -23.63 19.49
N LYS A 42 5.24 -22.56 18.72
CA LYS A 42 4.19 -21.87 17.97
C LYS A 42 4.74 -21.25 16.67
N VAL A 43 3.94 -21.33 15.59
CA VAL A 43 4.22 -20.63 14.32
C VAL A 43 3.10 -19.67 13.99
N TYR A 44 3.46 -18.42 13.69
CA TYR A 44 2.57 -17.42 13.12
C TYR A 44 2.77 -17.36 11.60
N ALA A 45 1.74 -17.74 10.84
CA ALA A 45 1.76 -17.79 9.39
C ALA A 45 0.89 -16.66 8.81
N ALA A 46 1.51 -15.72 8.11
CA ALA A 46 0.83 -14.54 7.55
C ALA A 46 0.66 -14.65 6.03
N LYS A 47 -0.58 -14.50 5.55
CA LYS A 47 -0.95 -14.41 4.15
C LYS A 47 -1.60 -13.07 3.85
N VAL A 48 -1.05 -12.33 2.90
CA VAL A 48 -1.49 -10.96 2.57
C VAL A 48 -2.57 -10.97 1.50
N PHE A 49 -2.39 -11.77 0.44
CA PHE A 49 -3.24 -11.73 -0.75
C PHE A 49 -4.28 -12.84 -0.76
N THR A 50 -5.53 -12.49 -1.05
CA THR A 50 -6.66 -13.44 -1.13
C THR A 50 -6.52 -14.43 -2.29
N PHE A 51 -5.83 -14.05 -3.35
CA PHE A 51 -5.64 -14.85 -4.56
C PHE A 51 -4.45 -15.81 -4.51
N THR A 52 -3.59 -15.70 -3.50
CA THR A 52 -2.53 -16.69 -3.29
C THR A 52 -3.14 -18.01 -2.82
N PRO A 53 -2.71 -19.16 -3.33
CA PRO A 53 -3.12 -20.45 -2.82
C PRO A 53 -2.85 -20.57 -1.31
N ASP A 54 -3.65 -21.37 -0.63
CA ASP A 54 -3.42 -21.66 0.78
C ASP A 54 -2.11 -22.45 0.95
N TYR A 55 -1.45 -22.25 2.09
CA TYR A 55 -0.21 -22.94 2.39
C TYR A 55 -0.48 -24.43 2.58
N GLY A 56 0.01 -25.26 1.67
CA GLY A 56 -0.29 -26.69 1.60
C GLY A 56 0.77 -27.62 2.22
N PHE A 57 1.81 -27.07 2.86
CA PHE A 57 2.85 -27.87 3.47
C PHE A 57 2.61 -28.05 4.97
N TYR A 58 3.11 -29.16 5.52
CA TYR A 58 3.11 -29.39 6.95
C TYR A 58 3.98 -28.35 7.66
N ILE A 59 3.50 -27.81 8.76
CA ILE A 59 4.24 -26.88 9.61
C ILE A 59 4.58 -27.65 10.90
N ASN A 60 5.88 -27.80 11.16
CA ASN A 60 6.40 -28.53 12.31
C ASN A 60 6.34 -27.67 13.57
N ALA A 61 5.19 -27.61 14.20
CA ALA A 61 4.92 -26.83 15.40
C ALA A 61 3.80 -27.46 16.24
N ASP A 62 3.80 -27.19 17.56
CA ASP A 62 2.74 -27.61 18.47
C ASP A 62 1.46 -26.81 18.21
N GLU A 63 1.60 -25.51 17.88
CA GLU A 63 0.50 -24.62 17.54
C GLU A 63 0.82 -23.81 16.28
N VAL A 64 -0.18 -23.67 15.38
CA VAL A 64 -0.06 -22.80 14.19
C VAL A 64 -1.20 -21.80 14.18
N GLU A 65 -0.84 -20.51 14.12
CA GLU A 65 -1.80 -19.41 14.01
C GLU A 65 -1.70 -18.74 12.63
N PHE A 66 -2.74 -18.89 11.81
CA PHE A 66 -2.84 -18.23 10.52
C PHE A 66 -3.49 -16.85 10.66
N GLY A 67 -2.95 -15.85 9.96
CA GLY A 67 -3.46 -14.48 9.95
C GLY A 67 -3.20 -13.73 8.64
N GLY A 68 -3.65 -12.48 8.63
CA GLY A 68 -3.53 -11.59 7.48
C GLY A 68 -4.75 -11.59 6.57
N THR A 69 -4.85 -10.56 5.72
CA THR A 69 -6.01 -10.30 4.84
C THR A 69 -6.33 -11.47 3.90
N GLY A 70 -5.30 -12.24 3.49
CA GLY A 70 -5.46 -13.40 2.62
C GLY A 70 -6.11 -14.61 3.30
N ILE A 71 -6.12 -14.65 4.64
CA ILE A 71 -6.77 -15.71 5.44
C ILE A 71 -8.16 -15.25 5.87
N ASP A 72 -8.21 -14.16 6.65
CA ASP A 72 -9.44 -13.58 7.18
C ASP A 72 -9.30 -12.07 7.29
N ILE A 73 -10.18 -11.35 6.59
CA ILE A 73 -10.18 -9.88 6.57
C ILE A 73 -10.55 -9.27 7.92
N HIS A 74 -11.26 -10.02 8.79
CA HIS A 74 -11.71 -9.56 10.10
C HIS A 74 -10.72 -9.90 11.23
N LYS A 75 -9.74 -10.78 10.97
CA LYS A 75 -8.75 -11.13 11.98
C LYS A 75 -7.78 -9.99 12.21
N THR A 76 -7.69 -9.55 13.45
CA THR A 76 -6.78 -8.49 13.92
C THR A 76 -5.82 -9.03 14.98
N LEU A 77 -4.71 -8.34 15.18
CA LEU A 77 -3.82 -8.65 16.30
C LEU A 77 -4.49 -8.28 17.63
N PRO A 78 -4.25 -9.06 18.70
CA PRO A 78 -4.58 -8.62 20.07
C PRO A 78 -3.93 -7.27 20.36
N GLU A 79 -4.58 -6.42 21.14
CA GLU A 79 -4.09 -5.07 21.44
C GLU A 79 -2.70 -5.09 22.07
N SER A 80 -2.40 -6.07 22.92
CA SER A 80 -1.09 -6.25 23.53
C SER A 80 0.06 -6.46 22.54
N ILE A 81 -0.24 -7.04 21.37
CA ILE A 81 0.71 -7.22 20.26
C ILE A 81 0.66 -6.01 19.34
N ASP A 82 -0.53 -5.51 19.05
CA ASP A 82 -0.72 -4.41 18.09
C ASP A 82 -0.07 -3.09 18.54
N ARG A 83 0.10 -2.90 19.84
CA ARG A 83 0.81 -1.75 20.43
C ARG A 83 2.33 -1.92 20.52
N CYS A 84 2.88 -3.09 20.21
CA CYS A 84 4.32 -3.28 20.19
C CYS A 84 5.00 -2.48 19.09
N THR A 85 6.16 -1.92 19.39
CA THR A 85 7.08 -1.37 18.38
C THR A 85 7.50 -2.48 17.44
N PRO A 86 7.50 -2.25 16.12
CA PRO A 86 7.91 -3.26 15.14
C PRO A 86 9.37 -3.69 15.31
N ASP A 87 9.62 -4.98 15.21
CA ASP A 87 10.98 -5.53 15.21
C ASP A 87 11.61 -5.44 13.82
N TYR A 88 12.40 -4.41 13.60
CA TYR A 88 13.09 -4.18 12.32
C TYR A 88 14.24 -5.15 12.06
N SER A 89 14.71 -5.91 13.07
CA SER A 89 15.78 -6.90 12.89
C SER A 89 15.37 -8.07 12.00
N LEU A 90 14.05 -8.31 11.84
CA LEU A 90 13.50 -9.32 10.95
C LEU A 90 13.76 -9.00 9.46
N TYR A 91 13.93 -7.74 9.12
CA TYR A 91 14.11 -7.28 7.74
C TYR A 91 15.36 -6.40 7.61
N PRO A 92 16.56 -7.01 7.61
CA PRO A 92 17.82 -6.25 7.59
C PRO A 92 18.03 -5.44 6.31
N SER A 93 17.24 -5.69 5.26
CA SER A 93 17.24 -4.89 4.03
C SER A 93 16.50 -3.56 4.15
N ILE A 94 15.74 -3.32 5.22
CA ILE A 94 15.11 -2.02 5.47
C ILE A 94 16.20 -1.02 5.85
N ASP A 95 16.21 0.13 5.16
CA ASP A 95 17.04 1.28 5.55
C ASP A 95 16.84 1.58 7.05
N SER A 96 17.93 1.70 7.80
CA SER A 96 17.92 1.94 9.25
C SER A 96 17.17 3.20 9.66
N ARG A 97 16.96 4.13 8.74
CA ARG A 97 16.17 5.35 8.95
C ARG A 97 14.68 5.19 8.65
N THR A 98 14.23 4.05 8.09
CA THR A 98 12.84 3.87 7.67
C THR A 98 12.00 3.21 8.74
N ALA A 99 10.87 3.83 9.09
CA ALA A 99 9.81 3.29 9.94
C ALA A 99 8.52 3.05 9.14
N TYR A 100 7.79 2.01 9.52
CA TYR A 100 6.49 1.65 8.93
C TYR A 100 5.39 1.82 9.98
N GLY A 101 4.23 2.35 9.57
CA GLY A 101 3.12 2.51 10.49
C GLY A 101 1.84 3.01 9.85
N PHE A 102 0.89 3.34 10.70
CA PHE A 102 -0.38 3.95 10.38
C PHE A 102 -0.65 5.07 11.39
N LEU A 103 -1.05 6.23 10.92
CA LEU A 103 -1.56 7.32 11.77
C LEU A 103 -3.05 7.11 12.05
N THR A 104 -3.77 6.66 11.03
CA THR A 104 -5.19 6.39 11.06
C THR A 104 -5.50 5.00 10.50
N ARG A 105 -6.64 4.43 10.87
CA ARG A 105 -7.18 3.19 10.30
C ARG A 105 -8.58 3.46 9.78
N GLY A 106 -8.94 2.74 8.69
CA GLY A 106 -10.27 2.84 8.10
C GLY A 106 -10.41 3.97 7.07
N CYS A 107 -11.60 4.08 6.46
CA CYS A 107 -11.90 5.04 5.43
C CYS A 107 -13.40 5.35 5.41
N PRO A 108 -13.84 6.62 5.25
CA PRO A 108 -15.26 6.94 5.12
C PRO A 108 -15.86 6.55 3.78
N ASN A 109 -15.02 6.31 2.77
CA ASN A 109 -15.47 5.92 1.43
C ASN A 109 -15.92 4.46 1.39
N ARG A 110 -16.87 4.14 0.51
CA ARG A 110 -17.41 2.78 0.31
C ARG A 110 -17.20 2.35 -1.14
N CYS A 111 -15.96 2.40 -1.62
CA CYS A 111 -15.61 1.99 -2.98
C CYS A 111 -15.90 0.49 -3.16
N LYS A 112 -16.60 0.14 -4.24
CA LYS A 112 -17.07 -1.23 -4.52
C LYS A 112 -15.94 -2.25 -4.68
N TRP A 113 -14.76 -1.80 -5.05
CA TRP A 113 -13.56 -2.63 -5.26
C TRP A 113 -12.61 -2.67 -4.06
N CYS A 114 -12.95 -2.01 -2.95
CA CYS A 114 -12.05 -1.81 -1.82
C CYS A 114 -12.45 -2.66 -0.60
N VAL A 115 -11.45 -3.33 -0.01
CA VAL A 115 -11.64 -4.13 1.21
C VAL A 115 -11.79 -3.30 2.48
N VAL A 116 -11.29 -2.05 2.47
CA VAL A 116 -11.16 -1.23 3.68
C VAL A 116 -12.47 -1.05 4.43
N PRO A 117 -13.64 -0.78 3.79
CA PRO A 117 -14.89 -0.64 4.50
C PRO A 117 -15.30 -1.87 5.31
N GLN A 118 -14.98 -3.08 4.79
CA GLN A 118 -15.30 -4.35 5.46
C GLN A 118 -14.27 -4.69 6.53
N LYS A 119 -12.99 -4.44 6.26
CA LYS A 119 -11.88 -4.82 7.14
C LYS A 119 -11.66 -3.84 8.28
N GLU A 120 -11.66 -2.53 7.97
CA GLU A 120 -11.21 -1.48 8.89
C GLU A 120 -12.38 -0.60 9.40
N GLY A 121 -13.49 -0.57 8.65
CA GLY A 121 -14.63 0.28 8.94
C GLY A 121 -14.37 1.77 8.68
N ASN A 122 -15.02 2.62 9.48
CA ASN A 122 -14.87 4.06 9.39
C ASN A 122 -13.49 4.51 9.87
N ILE A 123 -13.07 5.69 9.38
CA ILE A 123 -11.78 6.27 9.76
C ILE A 123 -11.75 6.60 11.26
N ARG A 124 -10.61 6.32 11.90
CA ARG A 124 -10.34 6.60 13.29
C ARG A 124 -8.86 6.87 13.55
N PRO A 125 -8.49 7.65 14.58
CA PRO A 125 -7.13 7.76 15.07
C PRO A 125 -6.55 6.38 15.41
N TYR A 126 -5.23 6.21 15.22
CA TYR A 126 -4.58 4.94 15.54
C TYR A 126 -3.27 5.12 16.32
N MET A 127 -2.22 5.71 15.72
CA MET A 127 -0.95 5.98 16.39
C MET A 127 -0.51 7.43 16.17
N ASP A 128 0.13 8.01 17.19
CA ASP A 128 0.85 9.27 17.01
C ASP A 128 2.14 9.02 16.20
N VAL A 129 2.54 10.01 15.42
CA VAL A 129 3.77 9.90 14.61
C VAL A 129 5.00 9.67 15.49
N ASP A 130 5.02 10.21 16.71
CA ASP A 130 6.15 10.03 17.62
C ASP A 130 6.27 8.59 18.15
N ASP A 131 5.16 7.84 18.20
CA ASP A 131 5.17 6.41 18.54
C ASP A 131 5.65 5.55 17.36
N ILE A 132 5.61 6.08 16.13
CA ILE A 132 6.11 5.40 14.92
C ILE A 132 7.61 5.68 14.75
N VAL A 133 8.05 6.90 15.07
CA VAL A 133 9.45 7.32 14.97
C VAL A 133 10.24 6.77 16.17
N VAL A 134 10.86 5.62 15.98
CA VAL A 134 11.67 4.93 16.99
C VAL A 134 13.11 4.79 16.52
N ASP A 135 14.05 4.72 17.42
CA ASP A 135 15.48 4.47 17.14
C ASP A 135 16.10 5.45 16.12
N GLY A 136 15.64 6.72 16.12
CA GLY A 136 16.14 7.75 15.19
C GLY A 136 15.65 7.58 13.75
N ARG A 137 14.62 6.77 13.50
CA ARG A 137 14.03 6.55 12.18
C ARG A 137 13.17 7.74 11.77
N ASP A 138 13.63 8.53 10.82
CA ASP A 138 13.01 9.79 10.37
C ASP A 138 12.38 9.71 8.96
N ARG A 139 12.36 8.52 8.37
CA ARG A 139 11.75 8.23 7.06
C ARG A 139 10.54 7.32 7.27
N LEU A 140 9.34 7.83 7.03
CA LEU A 140 8.09 7.18 7.37
C LEU A 140 7.42 6.62 6.11
N VAL A 141 7.18 5.32 6.07
CA VAL A 141 6.28 4.68 5.10
C VAL A 141 4.95 4.43 5.80
N LEU A 142 3.98 5.28 5.53
CA LEU A 142 2.68 5.26 6.17
C LEU A 142 1.65 4.59 5.25
N MET A 143 0.97 3.61 5.80
CA MET A 143 0.05 2.74 5.06
C MET A 143 -1.42 3.08 5.32
N ASP A 144 -1.68 4.35 5.67
CA ASP A 144 -3.02 4.88 5.94
C ASP A 144 -3.96 4.72 4.75
N ASN A 145 -5.20 4.32 5.02
CA ASN A 145 -6.19 4.10 3.97
C ASN A 145 -6.75 5.40 3.40
N ASN A 146 -6.93 6.45 4.24
CA ASN A 146 -7.37 7.78 3.81
C ASN A 146 -7.07 8.83 4.88
N VAL A 147 -5.81 9.12 5.13
CA VAL A 147 -5.35 10.02 6.20
C VAL A 147 -5.94 11.43 6.11
N LEU A 148 -6.21 11.95 4.90
CA LEU A 148 -6.77 13.29 4.70
C LEU A 148 -8.23 13.42 5.14
N ALA A 149 -8.94 12.31 5.35
CA ALA A 149 -10.34 12.32 5.79
C ALA A 149 -10.50 12.39 7.32
N SER A 150 -9.45 12.74 8.06
CA SER A 150 -9.43 12.80 9.52
C SER A 150 -8.71 14.04 10.00
N ASP A 151 -9.32 14.84 10.86
CA ASP A 151 -8.67 15.98 11.51
C ASP A 151 -7.43 15.54 12.29
N TYR A 152 -7.53 14.38 12.95
CA TYR A 152 -6.35 13.77 13.60
C TYR A 152 -5.26 13.44 12.57
N GLY A 153 -5.62 12.86 11.43
CA GLY A 153 -4.66 12.58 10.36
C GLY A 153 -3.97 13.85 9.85
N LEU A 154 -4.73 14.92 9.66
CA LEU A 154 -4.18 16.23 9.25
C LEU A 154 -3.22 16.81 10.31
N SER A 155 -3.59 16.76 11.59
CA SER A 155 -2.71 17.21 12.68
C SER A 155 -1.39 16.42 12.74
N GLN A 156 -1.43 15.12 12.43
CA GLN A 156 -0.22 14.30 12.35
C GLN A 156 0.64 14.66 11.13
N ILE A 157 0.04 15.02 9.98
CA ILE A 157 0.79 15.51 8.81
C ILE A 157 1.46 16.86 9.12
N GLU A 158 0.78 17.76 9.85
CA GLU A 158 1.38 19.01 10.34
C GLU A 158 2.60 18.73 11.21
N LYS A 159 2.46 17.81 12.17
CA LYS A 159 3.56 17.39 13.06
C LYS A 159 4.74 16.78 12.27
N ILE A 160 4.47 15.99 11.23
CA ILE A 160 5.49 15.45 10.30
C ILE A 160 6.23 16.60 9.60
N ALA A 161 5.50 17.58 9.08
CA ALA A 161 6.08 18.72 8.37
C ALA A 161 6.94 19.58 9.31
N ASP A 162 6.45 19.90 10.51
CA ASP A 162 7.14 20.73 11.50
C ASP A 162 8.41 20.06 12.02
N LYS A 163 8.39 18.74 12.26
CA LYS A 163 9.58 17.97 12.68
C LYS A 163 10.53 17.66 11.51
N GLY A 164 10.11 17.92 10.28
CA GLY A 164 10.91 17.72 9.09
C GLY A 164 11.18 16.26 8.76
N TYR A 165 10.32 15.33 9.19
CA TYR A 165 10.38 13.94 8.80
C TYR A 165 10.10 13.76 7.32
N HIS A 166 10.69 12.73 6.73
CA HIS A 166 10.39 12.33 5.36
C HIS A 166 9.24 11.32 5.35
N VAL A 167 8.29 11.45 4.42
CA VAL A 167 7.13 10.55 4.38
C VAL A 167 6.80 10.04 2.97
N ASP A 168 6.29 8.82 2.89
CA ASP A 168 5.59 8.25 1.76
C ASP A 168 4.24 7.68 2.26
N PHE A 169 3.12 8.29 1.85
CA PHE A 169 1.78 7.72 2.05
C PHE A 169 1.55 6.67 0.95
N ASN A 170 1.92 5.44 1.26
CA ASN A 170 2.06 4.35 0.32
C ASN A 170 0.71 3.91 -0.31
N GLN A 171 -0.42 4.07 0.40
CA GLN A 171 -1.74 3.63 -0.08
C GLN A 171 -2.50 4.69 -0.89
N ALA A 172 -1.89 5.83 -1.15
CA ALA A 172 -2.44 7.01 -1.81
C ALA A 172 -3.31 7.92 -0.93
N LEU A 173 -3.32 9.18 -1.30
CA LEU A 173 -4.18 10.22 -0.75
C LEU A 173 -5.46 10.35 -1.59
N ASP A 174 -6.51 10.88 -0.99
CA ASP A 174 -7.75 11.20 -1.68
C ASP A 174 -7.72 12.63 -2.25
N ALA A 175 -7.52 12.78 -3.56
CA ALA A 175 -7.41 14.08 -4.22
C ALA A 175 -8.65 14.97 -4.05
N ARG A 176 -9.83 14.38 -3.82
CA ARG A 176 -11.09 15.11 -3.60
C ARG A 176 -11.05 15.96 -2.34
N LEU A 177 -10.30 15.53 -1.34
CA LEU A 177 -10.17 16.18 -0.03
C LEU A 177 -9.13 17.30 -0.01
N VAL A 178 -8.35 17.47 -1.07
CA VAL A 178 -7.30 18.49 -1.12
C VAL A 178 -7.94 19.87 -1.27
N THR A 179 -8.05 20.58 -0.16
CA THR A 179 -8.38 22.01 -0.08
C THR A 179 -7.12 22.87 -0.25
N ASP A 180 -7.28 24.18 -0.24
CA ASP A 180 -6.14 25.14 -0.29
C ASP A 180 -5.18 24.92 0.88
N ASP A 181 -5.71 24.84 2.10
CA ASP A 181 -4.91 24.61 3.32
C ASP A 181 -4.18 23.25 3.28
N ILE A 182 -4.86 22.20 2.84
CA ILE A 182 -4.24 20.88 2.70
C ILE A 182 -3.16 20.90 1.62
N ALA A 183 -3.38 21.57 0.49
CA ALA A 183 -2.36 21.69 -0.56
C ALA A 183 -1.12 22.44 -0.06
N LYS A 184 -1.31 23.52 0.69
CA LYS A 184 -0.24 24.26 1.35
C LYS A 184 0.52 23.41 2.36
N LEU A 185 -0.19 22.59 3.15
CA LEU A 185 0.41 21.64 4.08
C LEU A 185 1.25 20.58 3.33
N LEU A 186 0.66 19.91 2.35
CA LEU A 186 1.33 18.87 1.57
C LEU A 186 2.55 19.39 0.80
N SER A 187 2.57 20.68 0.43
CA SER A 187 3.71 21.31 -0.24
C SER A 187 4.92 21.49 0.68
N LYS A 188 4.72 21.55 2.01
CA LYS A 188 5.78 21.69 3.03
C LYS A 188 6.39 20.36 3.45
N VAL A 189 5.68 19.26 3.24
CA VAL A 189 6.10 17.92 3.62
C VAL A 189 7.33 17.48 2.83
N LYS A 190 8.28 16.84 3.48
CA LYS A 190 9.44 16.21 2.83
C LYS A 190 9.07 14.83 2.34
N TRP A 191 8.79 14.71 1.07
CA TRP A 191 8.40 13.44 0.45
C TRP A 191 9.62 12.54 0.21
N ILE A 192 9.51 11.25 0.56
CA ILE A 192 10.57 10.26 0.28
C ILE A 192 10.74 10.11 -1.23
N ASN A 193 9.65 10.00 -1.97
CA ASN A 193 9.67 9.83 -3.42
C ASN A 193 8.73 10.83 -4.11
N ARG A 194 7.42 10.61 -3.98
CA ARG A 194 6.39 11.33 -4.74
C ARG A 194 5.09 11.37 -3.96
N ILE A 195 4.21 12.29 -4.33
CA ILE A 195 2.84 12.33 -3.80
C ILE A 195 2.01 11.31 -4.59
N ARG A 196 1.24 10.48 -3.88
CA ARG A 196 0.41 9.44 -4.48
C ARG A 196 -1.07 9.78 -4.33
N PHE A 197 -1.84 9.67 -5.42
CA PHE A 197 -3.29 9.81 -5.42
C PHE A 197 -3.97 8.58 -6.01
N GLY A 198 -5.20 8.28 -5.57
CA GLY A 198 -6.10 7.37 -6.24
C GLY A 198 -6.80 8.07 -7.41
N CYS A 199 -6.77 7.45 -8.61
CA CYS A 199 -7.47 7.91 -9.80
C CYS A 199 -8.14 6.69 -10.47
N ASP A 200 -9.18 6.15 -9.81
CA ASP A 200 -9.78 4.85 -10.13
C ASP A 200 -10.97 4.94 -11.11
N THR A 201 -11.49 6.15 -11.32
CA THR A 201 -12.59 6.41 -12.25
C THR A 201 -12.32 7.65 -13.09
N HIS A 202 -12.98 7.74 -14.25
CA HIS A 202 -12.87 8.90 -15.14
C HIS A 202 -13.20 10.22 -14.44
N GLY A 203 -14.23 10.22 -13.55
CA GLY A 203 -14.62 11.42 -12.79
C GLY A 203 -13.53 11.93 -11.85
N GLN A 204 -12.60 11.08 -11.40
CA GLN A 204 -11.50 11.48 -10.53
C GLN A 204 -10.35 12.19 -11.27
N ILE A 205 -10.34 12.21 -12.59
CA ILE A 205 -9.31 12.94 -13.37
C ILE A 205 -9.31 14.42 -13.00
N ALA A 206 -10.46 15.07 -13.02
CA ALA A 206 -10.60 16.49 -12.71
C ALA A 206 -10.15 16.81 -11.28
N GLU A 207 -10.50 15.96 -10.32
CA GLU A 207 -10.11 16.12 -8.92
C GLU A 207 -8.60 15.96 -8.72
N CYS A 208 -8.01 14.95 -9.34
CA CYS A 208 -6.55 14.77 -9.30
C CYS A 208 -5.83 15.96 -9.97
N GLU A 209 -6.32 16.42 -11.11
CA GLU A 209 -5.71 17.58 -11.81
C GLU A 209 -5.80 18.84 -10.97
N ARG A 210 -6.96 19.12 -10.37
CA ARG A 210 -7.17 20.24 -9.44
C ARG A 210 -6.21 20.15 -8.25
N ALA A 211 -6.15 19.02 -7.56
CA ALA A 211 -5.28 18.82 -6.41
C ALA A 211 -3.80 18.98 -6.76
N ILE A 212 -3.36 18.40 -7.86
CA ILE A 212 -1.98 18.52 -8.37
C ILE A 212 -1.62 19.97 -8.66
N ASN A 213 -2.48 20.69 -9.37
CA ASN A 213 -2.24 22.09 -9.72
C ASN A 213 -2.20 22.97 -8.47
N LEU A 214 -3.08 22.72 -7.49
CA LEU A 214 -3.11 23.43 -6.24
C LEU A 214 -1.84 23.20 -5.40
N ILE A 215 -1.37 21.96 -5.27
CA ILE A 215 -0.12 21.66 -4.57
C ILE A 215 1.10 22.28 -5.29
N ARG A 216 1.08 22.29 -6.63
CA ARG A 216 2.13 22.95 -7.43
C ARG A 216 2.14 24.46 -7.26
N SER A 217 0.99 25.12 -7.12
CA SER A 217 0.92 26.58 -6.87
C SER A 217 1.60 26.99 -5.56
N TYR A 218 1.68 26.05 -4.59
CA TYR A 218 2.45 26.22 -3.36
C TYR A 218 3.93 25.79 -3.46
N GLY A 219 4.43 25.55 -4.68
CA GLY A 219 5.86 25.36 -4.94
C GLY A 219 6.35 23.92 -4.98
N TYR A 220 5.49 22.92 -4.84
CA TYR A 220 5.92 21.53 -5.00
C TYR A 220 6.34 21.22 -6.45
N LYS A 221 7.59 20.77 -6.63
CA LYS A 221 8.20 20.50 -7.96
C LYS A 221 8.41 19.01 -8.24
N GLY A 222 8.04 18.15 -7.29
CA GLY A 222 8.23 16.70 -7.39
C GLY A 222 7.30 16.00 -8.37
N GLU A 223 7.38 14.67 -8.40
CA GLU A 223 6.51 13.82 -9.20
C GLU A 223 5.23 13.47 -8.44
N PHE A 224 4.17 13.20 -9.20
CA PHE A 224 2.94 12.58 -8.71
C PHE A 224 2.80 11.18 -9.27
N PHE A 225 2.21 10.30 -8.48
CA PHE A 225 1.93 8.92 -8.84
C PHE A 225 0.43 8.65 -8.67
N LEU A 226 -0.20 8.09 -9.67
CA LEU A 226 -1.62 7.86 -9.66
C LEU A 226 -1.90 6.35 -9.69
N TYR A 227 -2.44 5.81 -8.61
CA TYR A 227 -3.00 4.48 -8.64
C TYR A 227 -4.26 4.48 -9.49
N CYS A 228 -4.34 3.56 -10.45
CA CYS A 228 -5.43 3.47 -11.41
C CYS A 228 -5.92 2.02 -11.48
N ILE A 229 -6.96 1.68 -10.71
CA ILE A 229 -7.55 0.34 -10.79
C ILE A 229 -8.16 0.10 -12.17
N LEU A 230 -7.99 -1.11 -12.71
CA LEU A 230 -8.48 -1.49 -14.03
C LEU A 230 -9.80 -2.26 -13.90
N LEU A 231 -10.91 -1.63 -14.27
CA LEU A 231 -12.25 -2.23 -14.17
C LEU A 231 -12.86 -2.49 -15.56
N GLU A 232 -12.75 -1.53 -16.48
CA GLU A 232 -13.26 -1.59 -17.83
C GLU A 232 -12.18 -1.10 -18.81
N LEU A 233 -11.98 -1.79 -19.92
CA LEU A 233 -10.86 -1.59 -20.83
C LEU A 233 -10.80 -0.17 -21.42
N LYS A 234 -11.89 0.29 -22.05
CA LYS A 234 -11.90 1.57 -22.76
C LYS A 234 -11.78 2.75 -21.82
N GLU A 235 -12.51 2.71 -20.68
CA GLU A 235 -12.43 3.72 -19.63
C GLU A 235 -11.02 3.79 -19.03
N SER A 236 -10.45 2.63 -18.65
CA SER A 236 -9.12 2.54 -18.06
C SER A 236 -8.06 3.08 -19.02
N TYR A 237 -8.12 2.72 -20.29
CA TYR A 237 -7.21 3.27 -21.31
C TYR A 237 -7.33 4.79 -21.44
N GLN A 238 -8.54 5.33 -21.57
CA GLN A 238 -8.77 6.77 -21.70
C GLN A 238 -8.24 7.54 -20.49
N ARG A 239 -8.55 7.07 -19.29
CA ARG A 239 -8.11 7.65 -18.03
C ARG A 239 -6.60 7.66 -17.89
N ILE A 240 -5.95 6.54 -18.15
CA ILE A 240 -4.49 6.41 -18.03
C ILE A 240 -3.79 7.23 -19.12
N ASN A 241 -4.28 7.17 -20.37
CA ASN A 241 -3.70 7.90 -21.48
C ASN A 241 -3.83 9.43 -21.33
N TYR A 242 -4.87 9.91 -20.64
CA TYR A 242 -5.03 11.34 -20.32
C TYR A 242 -3.79 11.92 -19.64
N TRP A 243 -3.13 11.17 -18.73
CA TRP A 243 -1.97 11.63 -17.96
C TRP A 243 -0.67 11.63 -18.74
N LYS A 244 -0.64 11.06 -19.93
CA LYS A 244 0.57 10.97 -20.77
C LYS A 244 1.12 12.34 -21.17
N LYS A 245 0.26 13.35 -21.28
CA LYS A 245 0.66 14.74 -21.59
C LYS A 245 1.47 15.42 -20.46
N TYR A 246 1.45 14.90 -19.23
CA TYR A 246 2.13 15.52 -18.08
C TYR A 246 3.43 14.78 -17.73
N LYS A 247 4.58 15.44 -17.90
CA LYS A 247 5.91 14.82 -17.69
C LYS A 247 6.15 14.26 -16.29
N LYS A 248 5.58 14.90 -15.24
CA LYS A 248 5.82 14.57 -13.83
C LYS A 248 4.63 13.90 -13.16
N ILE A 249 3.72 13.32 -13.93
CA ILE A 249 2.61 12.51 -13.44
C ILE A 249 2.74 11.11 -14.04
N LEU A 250 2.76 10.10 -13.16
CA LEU A 250 2.97 8.71 -13.55
C LEU A 250 1.76 7.88 -13.09
N PRO A 251 0.88 7.47 -14.00
CA PRO A 251 -0.15 6.50 -13.68
C PRO A 251 0.46 5.11 -13.51
N HIS A 252 -0.09 4.35 -12.58
CA HIS A 252 0.21 2.96 -12.35
C HIS A 252 -1.10 2.15 -12.49
N ALA A 253 -1.19 1.39 -13.54
CA ALA A 253 -2.34 0.55 -13.80
C ALA A 253 -2.31 -0.68 -12.88
N GLN A 254 -3.36 -0.83 -12.08
CA GLN A 254 -3.48 -1.92 -11.12
C GLN A 254 -4.57 -2.89 -11.55
N PRO A 255 -4.23 -4.14 -11.92
CA PRO A 255 -5.22 -5.16 -12.23
C PRO A 255 -6.19 -5.37 -11.07
N TYR A 256 -7.49 -5.36 -11.37
CA TYR A 256 -8.50 -5.61 -10.35
C TYR A 256 -8.55 -7.09 -9.98
N ARG A 257 -8.56 -7.35 -8.70
CA ARG A 257 -8.75 -8.69 -8.14
C ARG A 257 -9.91 -8.66 -7.15
N SER A 258 -10.87 -9.55 -7.35
CA SER A 258 -11.99 -9.72 -6.42
C SER A 258 -11.48 -10.14 -5.05
N LEU A 259 -12.09 -9.57 -4.01
CA LEU A 259 -11.80 -9.94 -2.63
C LEU A 259 -12.60 -11.17 -2.19
N THR A 260 -13.72 -11.43 -2.85
CA THR A 260 -14.66 -12.51 -2.53
C THR A 260 -14.53 -13.71 -3.47
N ASP A 261 -14.20 -13.46 -4.74
CA ASP A 261 -13.98 -14.53 -5.71
C ASP A 261 -12.48 -14.82 -5.86
N ARG A 262 -12.01 -15.82 -5.11
CA ARG A 262 -10.62 -16.29 -5.14
C ARG A 262 -10.24 -17.01 -6.44
N THR A 263 -11.25 -17.39 -7.25
CA THR A 263 -11.06 -18.09 -8.51
C THR A 263 -11.00 -17.14 -9.72
N GLN A 264 -11.21 -15.85 -9.50
CA GLN A 264 -11.19 -14.86 -10.55
C GLN A 264 -9.87 -14.89 -11.33
N ILE A 265 -9.98 -15.12 -12.63
CA ILE A 265 -8.87 -14.96 -13.56
C ILE A 265 -8.80 -13.49 -13.99
N VAL A 266 -7.66 -12.87 -13.74
CA VAL A 266 -7.44 -11.49 -14.19
C VAL A 266 -7.38 -11.45 -15.72
N PRO A 267 -8.21 -10.63 -16.39
CA PRO A 267 -8.18 -10.49 -17.83
C PRO A 267 -6.79 -10.09 -18.36
N GLN A 268 -6.36 -10.71 -19.44
CA GLN A 268 -5.02 -10.49 -20.00
C GLN A 268 -4.74 -9.01 -20.33
N TRP A 269 -5.75 -8.27 -20.80
CA TRP A 269 -5.60 -6.84 -21.08
C TRP A 269 -5.21 -6.01 -19.85
N GLN A 270 -5.67 -6.40 -18.65
CA GLN A 270 -5.28 -5.72 -17.40
C GLN A 270 -3.80 -5.95 -17.09
N ILE A 271 -3.31 -7.18 -17.28
CA ILE A 271 -1.91 -7.54 -17.09
C ILE A 271 -1.04 -6.76 -18.08
N ASP A 272 -1.44 -6.69 -19.34
CA ASP A 272 -0.68 -6.03 -20.39
C ASP A 272 -0.70 -4.49 -20.21
N MET A 273 -1.81 -3.92 -19.72
CA MET A 273 -1.90 -2.49 -19.39
C MET A 273 -1.03 -2.13 -18.17
N ALA A 274 -0.97 -2.98 -17.17
CA ALA A 274 -0.05 -2.82 -16.04
C ALA A 274 1.40 -2.83 -16.54
N ARG A 275 1.80 -3.80 -17.34
CA ARG A 275 3.15 -3.87 -17.95
C ARG A 275 3.50 -2.64 -18.77
N TRP A 276 2.54 -2.08 -19.47
CA TRP A 276 2.72 -0.86 -20.26
C TRP A 276 3.00 0.36 -19.39
N THR A 277 2.29 0.52 -18.26
CA THR A 277 2.49 1.66 -17.34
C THR A 277 3.68 1.50 -16.42
N ASP A 278 4.06 0.28 -16.02
CA ASP A 278 5.15 0.02 -15.08
C ASP A 278 6.51 0.47 -15.61
N ARG A 279 6.66 0.51 -16.93
CA ARG A 279 7.87 1.01 -17.59
C ARG A 279 7.65 2.42 -18.10
N LYS A 280 8.13 3.41 -17.33
CA LYS A 280 7.97 4.84 -17.61
C LYS A 280 8.35 5.19 -19.07
N GLU A 281 9.41 4.61 -19.58
CA GLU A 281 9.90 4.85 -20.94
C GLU A 281 8.90 4.34 -21.98
N ILE A 282 8.38 3.13 -21.81
CA ILE A 282 7.38 2.54 -22.70
C ILE A 282 6.09 3.36 -22.64
N TYR A 283 5.60 3.63 -21.43
CA TYR A 283 4.40 4.46 -21.26
C TYR A 283 4.52 5.81 -21.97
N ARG A 284 5.70 6.44 -21.95
CA ARG A 284 5.90 7.78 -22.54
C ARG A 284 6.03 7.76 -24.06
N THR A 285 6.62 6.73 -24.63
CA THR A 285 6.99 6.68 -26.07
C THR A 285 6.06 5.83 -26.93
N CYS A 286 5.38 4.85 -26.33
CA CYS A 286 4.50 3.93 -27.04
C CYS A 286 3.05 4.14 -26.59
N ASP A 287 2.10 4.16 -27.53
CA ASP A 287 0.68 4.09 -27.20
C ASP A 287 0.28 2.67 -26.81
N PHE A 288 -0.75 2.51 -25.96
CA PHE A 288 -1.21 1.18 -25.58
C PHE A 288 -1.71 0.37 -26.78
N TYR A 289 -2.35 1.02 -27.77
CA TYR A 289 -2.76 0.35 -29.02
C TYR A 289 -1.59 -0.31 -29.75
N ASP A 290 -0.41 0.32 -29.73
CA ASP A 290 0.79 -0.16 -30.42
C ASP A 290 1.70 -1.00 -29.54
N PHE A 291 1.42 -1.08 -28.24
CA PHE A 291 2.21 -1.87 -27.31
C PHE A 291 2.11 -3.37 -27.66
N GLU A 292 3.27 -4.00 -27.81
CA GLU A 292 3.42 -5.43 -28.14
C GLU A 292 3.97 -6.19 -26.91
N PRO A 293 3.10 -6.66 -25.98
CA PRO A 293 3.53 -7.36 -24.75
C PRO A 293 4.09 -8.76 -25.05
N ARG A 294 3.79 -9.31 -26.23
CA ARG A 294 4.27 -10.60 -26.75
C ARG A 294 4.34 -10.57 -28.26
N LYS A 295 5.28 -11.33 -28.84
CA LYS A 295 5.57 -11.35 -30.28
C LYS A 295 4.28 -11.53 -31.13
N GLY A 296 4.06 -10.60 -32.04
CA GLY A 296 2.96 -10.65 -33.02
C GLY A 296 1.60 -10.25 -32.49
N PHE A 297 1.49 -9.82 -31.22
CA PHE A 297 0.23 -9.35 -30.64
C PHE A 297 0.34 -7.88 -30.23
N LYS A 298 -0.52 -7.03 -30.80
CA LYS A 298 -0.65 -5.63 -30.39
C LYS A 298 -1.90 -5.41 -29.57
N CYS A 299 -1.80 -4.59 -28.51
CA CYS A 299 -2.91 -4.35 -27.59
C CYS A 299 -4.15 -3.70 -28.23
N LYS A 300 -4.06 -3.13 -29.44
CA LYS A 300 -5.23 -2.71 -30.21
C LYS A 300 -6.23 -3.84 -30.47
N GLU A 301 -5.77 -5.09 -30.49
CA GLU A 301 -6.60 -6.27 -30.68
C GLU A 301 -7.63 -6.49 -29.55
N TYR A 302 -7.40 -5.92 -28.38
CA TYR A 302 -8.37 -5.93 -27.27
C TYR A 302 -9.59 -5.04 -27.53
N PHE A 303 -9.53 -4.13 -28.50
CA PHE A 303 -10.58 -3.15 -28.78
C PHE A 303 -11.43 -3.53 -30.00
N LEU A 304 -11.09 -4.63 -30.67
CA LEU A 304 -11.85 -5.20 -31.79
C LEU A 304 -13.02 -6.07 -31.28
#